data_192e6978e4db2fc22f8bcb5cd3234a53
#
_entry.id   192e6978e4db2fc22f8bcb5cd3234a53
#
_cell.length_a   1.000
_cell.length_b   1.000
_cell.length_c   1.000
_cell.angle_alpha   90.00
_cell.angle_beta   90.00
_cell.angle_gamma   90.00
#
_symmetry.space_group_name_H-M   'P 1'
#
loop_
_entity.id
_entity.type
_entity.pdbx_description
1 polymer ?
#
loop_
_entity_poly.entity_id
_entity_poly.type
_entity_poly.pdbx_seq_one_letter_code
_entity_poly.pdbx_strand_id
1 'polypeptide(L)'
;MKEKTDMPIVRWASTVEIKTVEWLWKPLIPKAKVTIVQGDGGEGKTTMMLAVAAMLSRGIKPPTMLNGSLLPQETCEPINIFYASTEEEIADSALPRFIRNGGDVERFAFSGELSRHLLLKEEDIRSAIEQSNAGLMIIDPVQAFLPVGATMTNVNAMRPIFTMLSNVAMETGCSIVLIGHMNKNEGAKDIHRGLGSADIAASVRSILLVHREKEQNMSIVRAVKSNFDESDYSPIGLALDAERKLYFVDMNPVVEEEAEEVEEIEENSVEEHSPKQKEAIETAKELLSGGDLESGEFKELLMSAGINYRTFMRAKKQYGGFSSYRFEGKTYWTVEG
;
A
#
# COMPACT_ATOMS: atom_id res chain seq x y z
N MET A 1 30.02 14.11 -22.87
CA MET A 1 29.03 13.41 -23.73
C MET A 1 29.36 11.92 -23.67
N LYS A 2 28.69 11.13 -22.82
CA LYS A 2 28.79 9.69 -22.92
C LYS A 2 27.94 9.28 -24.13
N GLU A 3 28.55 8.55 -25.06
CA GLU A 3 27.89 7.96 -26.22
C GLU A 3 26.61 7.22 -25.71
N LYS A 4 25.46 7.57 -26.31
CA LYS A 4 24.28 6.72 -26.24
C LYS A 4 24.70 5.41 -26.90
N THR A 5 25.08 4.44 -26.11
CA THR A 5 25.30 3.07 -26.57
C THR A 5 24.00 2.65 -27.25
N ASP A 6 24.13 2.28 -28.52
CA ASP A 6 23.04 1.85 -29.40
C ASP A 6 22.47 0.54 -28.81
N MET A 7 21.50 0.67 -27.90
CA MET A 7 20.91 -0.47 -27.22
C MET A 7 20.11 -1.28 -28.27
N PRO A 8 20.35 -2.59 -28.38
CA PRO A 8 19.66 -3.39 -29.36
C PRO A 8 18.14 -3.39 -29.14
N ILE A 9 17.39 -3.26 -30.21
CA ILE A 9 15.91 -3.33 -30.17
C ILE A 9 15.43 -4.71 -29.69
N VAL A 10 16.21 -5.78 -29.96
CA VAL A 10 15.89 -7.16 -29.65
C VAL A 10 16.91 -7.74 -28.68
N ARG A 11 16.44 -8.37 -27.62
CA ARG A 11 17.26 -9.19 -26.71
C ARG A 11 16.64 -10.58 -26.61
N TRP A 12 17.48 -11.60 -26.60
CA TRP A 12 17.03 -12.98 -26.44
C TRP A 12 16.80 -13.29 -24.95
N ALA A 13 15.72 -13.99 -24.61
CA ALA A 13 15.41 -14.37 -23.22
C ALA A 13 16.56 -15.17 -22.57
N SER A 14 17.28 -15.99 -23.34
CA SER A 14 18.47 -16.73 -22.90
C SER A 14 19.63 -15.86 -22.41
N THR A 15 19.66 -14.56 -22.75
CA THR A 15 20.68 -13.60 -22.28
C THR A 15 20.25 -12.80 -21.07
N VAL A 16 19.05 -13.07 -20.52
CA VAL A 16 18.49 -12.34 -19.38
C VAL A 16 18.64 -13.15 -18.12
N GLU A 17 19.35 -12.61 -17.13
CA GLU A 17 19.40 -13.17 -15.79
C GLU A 17 18.05 -12.95 -15.09
N ILE A 18 17.45 -14.04 -14.56
CA ILE A 18 16.22 -13.97 -13.76
C ILE A 18 16.59 -13.41 -12.39
N LYS A 19 15.93 -12.31 -12.00
CA LYS A 19 16.13 -11.69 -10.68
C LYS A 19 14.83 -11.71 -9.90
N THR A 20 14.91 -12.08 -8.63
CA THR A 20 13.81 -11.91 -7.68
C THR A 20 13.64 -10.45 -7.32
N VAL A 21 12.42 -10.04 -7.03
CA VAL A 21 12.15 -8.66 -6.57
C VAL A 21 12.66 -8.50 -5.14
N GLU A 22 13.54 -7.52 -4.93
CA GLU A 22 13.94 -7.07 -3.62
C GLU A 22 12.97 -6.00 -3.10
N TRP A 23 12.84 -5.88 -1.78
CA TRP A 23 11.88 -4.99 -1.15
C TRP A 23 12.55 -4.11 -0.10
N LEU A 24 12.19 -2.81 -0.09
CA LEU A 24 12.42 -1.93 1.05
C LEU A 24 11.36 -2.16 2.12
N TRP A 25 10.11 -2.35 1.70
CA TRP A 25 8.98 -2.70 2.54
C TRP A 25 8.10 -3.73 1.82
N LYS A 26 8.18 -4.98 2.21
CA LYS A 26 7.40 -6.05 1.58
C LYS A 26 5.96 -6.08 2.11
N PRO A 27 4.93 -6.15 1.26
CA PRO A 27 4.95 -6.18 -0.21
C PRO A 27 4.70 -4.80 -0.83
N LEU A 28 4.90 -3.71 -0.09
CA LEU A 28 4.40 -2.38 -0.41
C LEU A 28 5.39 -1.56 -1.26
N ILE A 29 6.69 -1.56 -0.90
CA ILE A 29 7.69 -0.74 -1.59
C ILE A 29 8.80 -1.62 -2.16
N PRO A 30 8.74 -1.97 -3.47
CA PRO A 30 9.80 -2.72 -4.12
C PRO A 30 11.04 -1.84 -4.32
N LYS A 31 12.23 -2.44 -4.19
CA LYS A 31 13.52 -1.78 -4.40
C LYS A 31 13.74 -1.44 -5.87
N ALA A 32 14.33 -0.28 -6.12
CA ALA A 32 14.64 0.20 -7.48
C ALA A 32 13.41 0.31 -8.40
N LYS A 33 12.25 0.65 -7.84
CA LYS A 33 10.99 0.83 -8.57
C LYS A 33 10.28 2.09 -8.11
N VAL A 34 9.26 2.49 -8.89
CA VAL A 34 8.36 3.59 -8.56
C VAL A 34 7.14 3.04 -7.83
N THR A 35 6.84 3.62 -6.68
CA THR A 35 5.63 3.36 -5.89
C THR A 35 4.84 4.65 -5.75
N ILE A 36 3.52 4.56 -5.90
CA ILE A 36 2.61 5.67 -5.63
C ILE A 36 1.91 5.43 -4.30
N VAL A 37 1.88 6.46 -3.47
CA VAL A 37 1.10 6.49 -2.21
C VAL A 37 0.00 7.52 -2.37
N GLN A 38 -1.24 7.07 -2.35
CA GLN A 38 -2.42 7.91 -2.53
C GLN A 38 -3.36 7.85 -1.34
N GLY A 39 -4.22 8.85 -1.19
CA GLY A 39 -5.22 9.00 -0.13
C GLY A 39 -5.65 10.44 0.00
N ASP A 40 -6.74 10.70 0.69
CA ASP A 40 -7.25 12.06 0.91
C ASP A 40 -6.30 12.87 1.82
N GLY A 41 -6.52 14.19 1.90
CA GLY A 41 -5.75 15.06 2.80
C GLY A 41 -5.93 14.64 4.26
N GLY A 42 -4.82 14.59 5.03
CA GLY A 42 -4.88 14.24 6.46
C GLY A 42 -4.93 12.73 6.79
N GLU A 43 -4.90 11.85 5.80
CA GLU A 43 -4.93 10.39 5.97
C GLU A 43 -3.63 9.79 6.55
N GLY A 44 -2.57 10.58 6.73
CA GLY A 44 -1.33 10.15 7.36
C GLY A 44 -0.25 9.66 6.40
N LYS A 45 -0.37 9.88 5.08
CA LYS A 45 0.59 9.47 4.05
C LYS A 45 2.03 9.92 4.34
N THR A 46 2.22 11.22 4.55
CA THR A 46 3.53 11.82 4.86
C THR A 46 4.09 11.28 6.17
N THR A 47 3.27 11.18 7.23
CA THR A 47 3.67 10.65 8.53
C THR A 47 4.14 9.21 8.41
N MET A 48 3.41 8.38 7.67
CA MET A 48 3.79 7.00 7.36
C MET A 48 5.14 6.95 6.64
N MET A 49 5.30 7.73 5.57
CA MET A 49 6.52 7.67 4.77
C MET A 49 7.76 8.19 5.52
N LEU A 50 7.62 9.21 6.37
CA LEU A 50 8.72 9.67 7.23
C LEU A 50 9.10 8.62 8.30
N ALA A 51 8.14 7.89 8.86
CA ALA A 51 8.43 6.79 9.78
C ALA A 51 9.12 5.61 9.07
N VAL A 52 8.65 5.23 7.89
CA VAL A 52 9.31 4.21 7.04
C VAL A 52 10.74 4.64 6.68
N ALA A 53 10.94 5.90 6.29
CA ALA A 53 12.25 6.47 6.00
C ALA A 53 13.18 6.42 7.22
N ALA A 54 12.65 6.77 8.41
CA ALA A 54 13.39 6.72 9.67
C ALA A 54 13.88 5.30 9.98
N MET A 55 13.03 4.28 9.82
CA MET A 55 13.42 2.89 10.01
C MET A 55 14.51 2.45 9.01
N LEU A 56 14.31 2.72 7.73
CA LEU A 56 15.26 2.34 6.69
C LEU A 56 16.61 3.04 6.84
N SER A 57 16.64 4.29 7.33
CA SER A 57 17.89 5.00 7.64
C SER A 57 18.71 4.34 8.75
N ARG A 58 18.06 3.54 9.59
CA ARG A 58 18.69 2.76 10.67
C ARG A 58 18.93 1.29 10.30
N GLY A 59 18.67 0.90 9.07
CA GLY A 59 18.80 -0.49 8.65
C GLY A 59 17.71 -1.41 9.21
N ILE A 60 16.53 -0.88 9.45
CA ILE A 60 15.37 -1.62 9.95
C ILE A 60 14.30 -1.60 8.86
N LYS A 61 13.81 -2.77 8.43
CA LYS A 61 12.69 -2.84 7.51
C LYS A 61 11.37 -2.61 8.24
N PRO A 62 10.42 -1.87 7.64
CA PRO A 62 9.07 -1.82 8.18
C PRO A 62 8.45 -3.23 8.21
N PRO A 63 7.58 -3.51 9.19
CA PRO A 63 7.01 -4.84 9.33
C PRO A 63 6.09 -5.20 8.16
N THR A 64 6.04 -6.49 7.86
CA THR A 64 5.13 -7.09 6.89
C THR A 64 3.96 -7.71 7.63
N MET A 65 2.75 -7.60 7.12
CA MET A 65 1.59 -8.30 7.66
C MET A 65 1.21 -9.46 6.75
N LEU A 66 1.04 -10.63 7.33
CA LEU A 66 0.59 -11.83 6.64
C LEU A 66 -0.52 -12.48 7.46
N ASN A 67 -1.65 -12.78 6.84
CA ASN A 67 -2.82 -13.36 7.51
C ASN A 67 -3.23 -12.59 8.79
N GLY A 68 -3.20 -11.25 8.75
CA GLY A 68 -3.59 -10.38 9.85
C GLY A 68 -2.58 -10.26 10.99
N SER A 69 -1.42 -10.90 10.91
CA SER A 69 -0.37 -10.83 11.94
C SER A 69 0.89 -10.17 11.41
N LEU A 70 1.48 -9.29 12.24
CA LEU A 70 2.78 -8.69 11.93
C LEU A 70 3.88 -9.77 12.00
N LEU A 71 4.65 -9.86 10.93
CA LEU A 71 5.83 -10.74 10.92
C LEU A 71 6.97 -10.10 11.74
N PRO A 72 7.92 -10.93 12.22
CA PRO A 72 9.11 -10.43 12.89
C PRO A 72 9.84 -9.38 12.04
N GLN A 73 10.34 -8.34 12.69
CA GLN A 73 11.01 -7.24 12.04
C GLN A 73 12.36 -7.70 11.48
N GLU A 74 12.60 -7.39 10.21
CA GLU A 74 13.87 -7.71 9.53
C GLU A 74 14.82 -6.52 9.57
N THR A 75 16.11 -6.81 9.52
CA THR A 75 17.16 -5.81 9.32
C THR A 75 17.61 -5.75 7.86
N CYS A 76 18.21 -4.63 7.47
CA CYS A 76 18.82 -4.41 6.16
C CYS A 76 20.05 -3.50 6.32
N GLU A 77 20.77 -3.26 5.23
CA GLU A 77 21.77 -2.19 5.22
C GLU A 77 21.07 -0.83 5.34
N PRO A 78 21.55 0.08 6.22
CA PRO A 78 21.05 1.44 6.30
C PRO A 78 21.18 2.16 4.97
N ILE A 79 20.13 2.89 4.56
CA ILE A 79 20.12 3.63 3.29
C ILE A 79 19.96 5.13 3.54
N ASN A 80 20.47 5.93 2.60
CA ASN A 80 20.21 7.36 2.61
C ASN A 80 18.83 7.65 2.02
N ILE A 81 18.17 8.64 2.57
CA ILE A 81 16.84 9.12 2.21
C ILE A 81 16.98 10.49 1.55
N PHE A 82 16.31 10.71 0.42
CA PHE A 82 16.10 12.03 -0.13
C PHE A 82 14.60 12.37 -0.05
N TYR A 83 14.29 13.48 0.61
CA TYR A 83 12.91 13.95 0.79
C TYR A 83 12.73 15.32 0.10
N ALA A 84 11.74 15.40 -0.78
CA ALA A 84 11.34 16.65 -1.42
C ALA A 84 9.89 16.97 -1.06
N SER A 85 9.64 18.12 -0.46
CA SER A 85 8.32 18.61 -0.14
C SER A 85 8.18 20.09 -0.46
N THR A 86 6.95 20.48 -0.80
CA THR A 86 6.53 21.89 -0.94
C THR A 86 5.42 22.26 0.02
N GLU A 87 4.84 21.28 0.72
CA GLU A 87 3.74 21.49 1.68
C GLU A 87 4.23 21.59 3.11
N GLU A 88 5.40 21.06 3.40
CA GLU A 88 5.95 21.03 4.76
C GLU A 88 7.33 21.69 4.82
N GLU A 89 7.52 22.56 5.80
CA GLU A 89 8.86 23.04 6.16
C GLU A 89 9.67 21.90 6.79
N ILE A 90 10.93 21.82 6.39
CA ILE A 90 11.79 20.73 6.84
C ILE A 90 12.09 20.87 8.33
N ALA A 91 12.45 22.07 8.76
CA ALA A 91 12.97 22.30 10.11
C ALA A 91 11.93 22.12 11.23
N ASP A 92 10.69 22.49 11.00
CA ASP A 92 9.66 22.52 12.02
C ASP A 92 8.61 21.38 11.87
N SER A 93 8.57 20.72 10.73
CA SER A 93 7.57 19.69 10.41
C SER A 93 8.19 18.34 10.07
N ALA A 94 8.84 18.20 8.91
CA ALA A 94 9.30 16.91 8.41
C ALA A 94 10.44 16.31 9.24
N LEU A 95 11.49 17.09 9.53
CA LEU A 95 12.65 16.64 10.29
C LEU A 95 12.30 16.25 11.74
N PRO A 96 11.50 17.01 12.50
CA PRO A 96 11.05 16.58 13.83
C PRO A 96 10.28 15.26 13.83
N ARG A 97 9.44 15.00 12.80
CA ARG A 97 8.74 13.71 12.68
C ARG A 97 9.68 12.57 12.37
N PHE A 98 10.66 12.80 11.48
CA PHE A 98 11.68 11.82 11.14
C PHE A 98 12.51 11.44 12.37
N ILE A 99 13.01 12.43 13.15
CA ILE A 99 13.77 12.22 14.39
C ILE A 99 12.93 11.48 15.44
N ARG A 100 11.68 11.89 15.63
CA ARG A 100 10.75 11.25 16.59
C ARG A 100 10.56 9.76 16.30
N ASN A 101 10.57 9.38 15.02
CA ASN A 101 10.50 7.97 14.61
C ASN A 101 11.88 7.26 14.67
N GLY A 102 12.91 7.89 15.22
CA GLY A 102 14.23 7.32 15.44
C GLY A 102 15.13 7.37 14.22
N GLY A 103 14.85 8.25 13.25
CA GLY A 103 15.64 8.39 12.02
C GLY A 103 17.07 8.89 12.26
N ASP A 104 17.99 8.44 11.42
CA ASP A 104 19.38 8.88 11.40
C ASP A 104 19.51 10.13 10.52
N VAL A 105 19.74 11.28 11.16
CA VAL A 105 19.81 12.59 10.48
C VAL A 105 20.98 12.69 9.48
N GLU A 106 22.05 11.94 9.68
CA GLU A 106 23.19 11.90 8.75
C GLU A 106 22.83 11.20 7.43
N ARG A 107 21.70 10.51 7.41
CA ARG A 107 21.15 9.81 6.23
C ARG A 107 19.88 10.44 5.67
N PHE A 108 19.55 11.65 6.09
CA PHE A 108 18.36 12.37 5.64
C PHE A 108 18.73 13.64 4.89
N ALA A 109 18.72 13.56 3.56
CA ALA A 109 18.89 14.70 2.67
C ALA A 109 17.53 15.22 2.19
N PHE A 110 17.44 16.51 1.90
CA PHE A 110 16.22 17.15 1.44
C PHE A 110 16.48 18.26 0.42
N SER A 111 15.46 18.60 -0.37
CA SER A 111 15.48 19.81 -1.18
C SER A 111 15.05 21.00 -0.32
N GLY A 112 15.96 21.95 -0.07
CA GLY A 112 15.71 23.11 0.78
C GLY A 112 15.37 24.37 -0.02
N GLU A 113 14.99 25.43 0.69
CA GLU A 113 14.66 26.74 0.13
C GLU A 113 15.79 27.37 -0.67
N LEU A 114 17.04 27.06 -0.32
CA LEU A 114 18.25 27.53 -1.02
C LEU A 114 18.66 26.63 -2.19
N SER A 115 17.93 25.53 -2.41
CA SER A 115 18.20 24.61 -3.51
C SER A 115 17.49 25.07 -4.79
N ARG A 116 18.04 24.71 -5.95
CA ARG A 116 17.30 24.83 -7.21
C ARG A 116 15.99 24.02 -7.09
N HIS A 117 14.89 24.60 -7.56
CA HIS A 117 13.60 23.92 -7.54
C HIS A 117 13.66 22.60 -8.30
N LEU A 118 13.41 21.50 -7.61
CA LEU A 118 13.36 20.15 -8.17
C LEU A 118 12.14 20.02 -9.08
N LEU A 119 12.33 19.47 -10.26
CA LEU A 119 11.24 19.07 -11.15
C LEU A 119 11.34 17.58 -11.49
N LEU A 120 10.25 16.98 -11.93
CA LEU A 120 10.23 15.60 -12.43
C LEU A 120 10.81 15.53 -13.83
N LYS A 121 12.11 15.89 -13.93
CA LYS A 121 12.95 15.78 -15.10
C LYS A 121 14.12 14.85 -14.78
N GLU A 122 14.60 14.13 -15.79
CA GLU A 122 15.63 13.13 -15.61
C GLU A 122 16.90 13.68 -14.96
N GLU A 123 17.36 14.83 -15.41
CA GLU A 123 18.58 15.49 -14.90
C GLU A 123 18.46 15.90 -13.44
N ASP A 124 17.28 16.39 -13.02
CA ASP A 124 17.05 16.82 -11.63
C ASP A 124 16.96 15.61 -10.69
N ILE A 125 16.22 14.57 -11.08
CA ILE A 125 16.04 13.36 -10.29
C ILE A 125 17.36 12.60 -10.15
N ARG A 126 18.13 12.43 -11.24
CA ARG A 126 19.46 11.80 -11.18
C ARG A 126 20.41 12.58 -10.30
N SER A 127 20.48 13.90 -10.49
CA SER A 127 21.36 14.77 -9.71
C SER A 127 21.04 14.70 -8.21
N ALA A 128 19.75 14.70 -7.84
CA ALA A 128 19.35 14.58 -6.44
C ALA A 128 19.73 13.21 -5.84
N ILE A 129 19.52 12.12 -6.58
CA ILE A 129 19.91 10.77 -6.14
C ILE A 129 21.43 10.65 -6.00
N GLU A 130 22.18 11.12 -6.98
CA GLU A 130 23.65 11.06 -6.99
C GLU A 130 24.28 11.89 -5.85
N GLN A 131 23.80 13.12 -5.62
CA GLN A 131 24.31 14.00 -4.57
C GLN A 131 24.02 13.48 -3.17
N SER A 132 22.87 12.84 -2.96
CA SER A 132 22.47 12.28 -1.66
C SER A 132 22.86 10.82 -1.48
N ASN A 133 23.28 10.15 -2.56
CA ASN A 133 23.44 8.69 -2.60
C ASN A 133 22.20 7.96 -2.05
N ALA A 134 21.00 8.43 -2.44
CA ALA A 134 19.74 7.96 -1.88
C ALA A 134 19.40 6.55 -2.35
N GLY A 135 19.04 5.68 -1.40
CA GLY A 135 18.37 4.39 -1.66
C GLY A 135 16.84 4.51 -1.71
N LEU A 136 16.30 5.58 -1.12
CA LEU A 136 14.89 5.94 -1.17
C LEU A 136 14.74 7.45 -1.42
N MET A 137 13.98 7.80 -2.48
CA MET A 137 13.54 9.17 -2.76
C MET A 137 12.05 9.28 -2.52
N ILE A 138 11.62 10.29 -1.75
CA ILE A 138 10.21 10.59 -1.46
C ILE A 138 9.88 11.97 -2.01
N ILE A 139 8.82 12.10 -2.80
CA ILE A 139 8.33 13.34 -3.40
C ILE A 139 6.90 13.60 -2.92
N ASP A 140 6.67 14.70 -2.22
CA ASP A 140 5.43 15.02 -1.49
C ASP A 140 5.02 16.51 -1.60
N PRO A 141 3.92 16.82 -2.27
CA PRO A 141 3.15 15.96 -3.17
C PRO A 141 3.72 15.97 -4.60
N VAL A 142 3.54 14.88 -5.31
CA VAL A 142 4.04 14.74 -6.70
C VAL A 142 3.59 15.87 -7.64
N GLN A 143 2.40 16.41 -7.41
CA GLN A 143 1.79 17.47 -8.22
C GLN A 143 2.65 18.75 -8.26
N ALA A 144 3.31 19.08 -7.16
CA ALA A 144 4.12 20.30 -7.06
C ALA A 144 5.44 20.26 -7.84
N PHE A 145 5.88 19.07 -8.21
CA PHE A 145 7.14 18.82 -8.90
C PHE A 145 6.98 18.55 -10.40
N LEU A 146 5.76 18.68 -10.93
CA LEU A 146 5.51 18.45 -12.35
C LEU A 146 6.15 19.55 -13.21
N PRO A 147 6.72 19.19 -14.36
CA PRO A 147 7.17 20.16 -15.34
C PRO A 147 6.03 21.08 -15.82
N VAL A 148 6.36 22.28 -16.23
CA VAL A 148 5.40 23.26 -16.75
C VAL A 148 4.57 22.64 -17.88
N GLY A 149 3.25 22.76 -17.79
CA GLY A 149 2.28 22.21 -18.77
C GLY A 149 1.93 20.74 -18.54
N ALA A 150 2.56 20.03 -17.60
CA ALA A 150 2.12 18.70 -17.19
C ALA A 150 1.09 18.79 -16.06
N THR A 151 0.03 17.98 -16.15
CA THR A 151 -0.98 17.82 -15.09
C THR A 151 -1.25 16.35 -14.87
N MET A 152 -1.60 15.95 -13.64
CA MET A 152 -1.91 14.56 -13.29
C MET A 152 -3.06 13.96 -14.08
N THR A 153 -3.91 14.76 -14.68
CA THR A 153 -5.02 14.32 -15.54
C THR A 153 -4.62 14.11 -17.00
N ASN A 154 -3.47 14.65 -17.41
CA ASN A 154 -2.98 14.49 -18.78
C ASN A 154 -2.10 13.25 -18.91
N VAL A 155 -2.70 12.15 -19.34
CA VAL A 155 -2.04 10.85 -19.52
C VAL A 155 -0.85 10.93 -20.45
N ASN A 156 -0.96 11.68 -21.55
CA ASN A 156 0.10 11.79 -22.55
C ASN A 156 1.34 12.52 -21.99
N ALA A 157 1.15 13.46 -21.07
CA ALA A 157 2.24 14.14 -20.36
C ALA A 157 2.84 13.28 -19.25
N MET A 158 2.02 12.50 -18.55
CA MET A 158 2.45 11.74 -17.38
C MET A 158 3.15 10.43 -17.72
N ARG A 159 2.71 9.71 -18.77
CA ARG A 159 3.33 8.43 -19.17
C ARG A 159 4.84 8.52 -19.43
N PRO A 160 5.36 9.52 -20.19
CA PRO A 160 6.81 9.70 -20.34
C PRO A 160 7.53 9.96 -19.01
N ILE A 161 6.93 10.74 -18.10
CA ILE A 161 7.48 11.02 -16.77
C ILE A 161 7.62 9.74 -15.95
N PHE A 162 6.57 8.92 -15.87
CA PHE A 162 6.63 7.63 -15.15
C PHE A 162 7.61 6.65 -15.79
N THR A 163 7.71 6.63 -17.12
CA THR A 163 8.71 5.81 -17.81
C THR A 163 10.13 6.26 -17.46
N MET A 164 10.38 7.55 -17.49
CA MET A 164 11.66 8.15 -17.10
C MET A 164 12.00 7.81 -15.64
N LEU A 165 11.08 8.04 -14.70
CA LEU A 165 11.29 7.72 -13.28
C LEU A 165 11.57 6.23 -13.07
N SER A 166 10.88 5.35 -13.80
CA SER A 166 11.10 3.90 -13.71
C SER A 166 12.49 3.49 -14.20
N ASN A 167 12.98 4.13 -15.28
CA ASN A 167 14.33 3.90 -15.80
C ASN A 167 15.38 4.41 -14.81
N VAL A 168 15.21 5.63 -14.30
CA VAL A 168 16.13 6.21 -13.29
C VAL A 168 16.19 5.34 -12.04
N ALA A 169 15.03 4.89 -11.51
CA ALA A 169 14.99 4.01 -10.34
C ALA A 169 15.75 2.70 -10.59
N MET A 170 15.56 2.09 -11.75
CA MET A 170 16.22 0.82 -12.12
C MET A 170 17.75 1.00 -12.29
N GLU A 171 18.17 2.08 -12.92
CA GLU A 171 19.60 2.33 -13.22
C GLU A 171 20.40 2.79 -12.01
N THR A 172 19.79 3.57 -11.12
CA THR A 172 20.44 4.06 -9.89
C THR A 172 20.32 3.12 -8.71
N GLY A 173 19.38 2.16 -8.76
CA GLY A 173 19.02 1.32 -7.63
C GLY A 173 18.17 2.02 -6.56
N CYS A 174 17.81 3.30 -6.76
CA CYS A 174 16.99 4.09 -5.84
C CYS A 174 15.51 3.75 -6.01
N SER A 175 14.80 3.51 -4.92
CA SER A 175 13.33 3.41 -4.93
C SER A 175 12.73 4.82 -4.90
N ILE A 176 11.74 5.09 -5.73
CA ILE A 176 11.09 6.40 -5.82
C ILE A 176 9.64 6.27 -5.35
N VAL A 177 9.29 6.99 -4.30
CA VAL A 177 7.93 7.07 -3.77
C VAL A 177 7.34 8.43 -4.09
N LEU A 178 6.19 8.42 -4.76
CA LEU A 178 5.43 9.60 -5.12
C LEU A 178 4.16 9.66 -4.27
N ILE A 179 4.05 10.68 -3.43
CA ILE A 179 2.84 10.92 -2.63
C ILE A 179 1.89 11.81 -3.42
N GLY A 180 0.63 11.40 -3.55
CA GLY A 180 -0.39 12.13 -4.27
C GLY A 180 -1.70 12.21 -3.50
N HIS A 181 -2.46 13.31 -3.73
CA HIS A 181 -3.81 13.46 -3.20
C HIS A 181 -4.83 12.84 -4.17
N MET A 182 -5.88 12.23 -3.61
CA MET A 182 -6.98 11.69 -4.39
C MET A 182 -7.91 12.80 -4.88
N ASN A 183 -8.47 12.63 -6.07
CA ASN A 183 -9.51 13.51 -6.57
C ASN A 183 -10.84 13.23 -5.84
N LYS A 184 -11.61 14.30 -5.54
CA LYS A 184 -12.91 14.24 -4.82
C LYS A 184 -14.06 13.60 -5.61
N ASN A 185 -13.80 12.82 -6.66
CA ASN A 185 -14.83 12.09 -7.41
C ASN A 185 -15.27 10.84 -6.64
N GLU A 186 -16.36 10.96 -5.92
CA GLU A 186 -16.92 9.92 -5.02
C GLU A 186 -17.46 8.66 -5.73
N GLY A 187 -17.48 8.59 -7.06
CA GLY A 187 -18.01 7.44 -7.82
C GLY A 187 -16.98 6.60 -8.57
N ALA A 188 -15.68 6.86 -8.43
CA ALA A 188 -14.66 6.09 -9.13
C ALA A 188 -13.99 5.08 -8.19
N LYS A 189 -13.62 3.89 -8.71
CA LYS A 189 -12.86 2.89 -7.94
C LYS A 189 -11.56 3.51 -7.38
N ASP A 190 -11.17 3.15 -6.17
CA ASP A 190 -10.00 3.69 -5.45
C ASP A 190 -8.73 3.77 -6.30
N ILE A 191 -8.48 2.74 -7.11
CA ILE A 191 -7.35 2.71 -8.04
C ILE A 191 -7.37 3.85 -9.08
N HIS A 192 -8.55 4.41 -9.36
CA HIS A 192 -8.76 5.47 -10.36
C HIS A 192 -8.92 6.87 -9.73
N ARG A 193 -9.23 6.96 -8.43
CA ARG A 193 -9.40 8.23 -7.72
C ARG A 193 -8.08 8.96 -7.47
N GLY A 194 -6.98 8.23 -7.31
CA GLY A 194 -5.73 8.80 -6.80
C GLY A 194 -4.95 9.66 -7.79
N LEU A 195 -4.86 9.28 -9.04
CA LEU A 195 -3.92 9.87 -9.99
C LEU A 195 -4.55 10.39 -11.28
N GLY A 196 -5.86 10.61 -11.26
CA GLY A 196 -6.56 11.28 -12.35
C GLY A 196 -6.88 10.40 -13.57
N SER A 197 -6.26 9.23 -13.76
CA SER A 197 -6.64 8.31 -14.83
C SER A 197 -6.21 6.86 -14.60
N ALA A 198 -6.98 5.91 -15.16
CA ALA A 198 -6.66 4.49 -15.20
C ALA A 198 -5.30 4.21 -15.89
N ASP A 199 -4.90 5.04 -16.84
CA ASP A 199 -3.66 4.86 -17.59
C ASP A 199 -2.40 5.21 -16.76
N ILE A 200 -2.50 6.15 -15.83
CA ILE A 200 -1.42 6.43 -14.88
C ILE A 200 -1.24 5.24 -13.96
N ALA A 201 -2.35 4.71 -13.43
CA ALA A 201 -2.31 3.47 -12.66
C ALA A 201 -1.71 2.31 -13.48
N ALA A 202 -1.93 2.25 -14.79
CA ALA A 202 -1.32 1.24 -15.66
C ALA A 202 0.20 1.42 -15.83
N SER A 203 0.71 2.64 -15.76
CA SER A 203 2.13 2.97 -15.95
C SER A 203 3.00 2.63 -14.73
N VAL A 204 2.41 2.41 -13.56
CA VAL A 204 3.10 2.12 -12.30
C VAL A 204 2.75 0.70 -11.86
N ARG A 205 3.68 0.04 -11.19
CA ARG A 205 3.52 -1.37 -10.79
C ARG A 205 3.21 -1.57 -9.30
N SER A 206 3.32 -0.53 -8.49
CA SER A 206 2.96 -0.52 -7.07
C SER A 206 2.19 0.74 -6.74
N ILE A 207 0.97 0.57 -6.23
CA ILE A 207 0.11 1.67 -5.77
C ILE A 207 -0.42 1.30 -4.40
N LEU A 208 -0.21 2.19 -3.44
CA LEU A 208 -0.67 2.08 -2.07
C LEU A 208 -1.81 3.07 -1.84
N LEU A 209 -2.82 2.63 -1.13
CA LEU A 209 -3.88 3.47 -0.59
C LEU A 209 -3.67 3.60 0.90
N VAL A 210 -3.69 4.83 1.39
CA VAL A 210 -3.74 5.16 2.82
C VAL A 210 -5.07 5.84 3.09
N HIS A 211 -5.83 5.32 4.04
CA HIS A 211 -7.06 5.93 4.51
C HIS A 211 -7.13 5.91 6.04
N ARG A 212 -7.82 6.89 6.62
CA ARG A 212 -7.94 7.01 8.07
C ARG A 212 -9.25 6.41 8.55
N GLU A 213 -9.14 5.43 9.43
CA GLU A 213 -10.26 4.89 10.19
C GLU A 213 -10.51 5.78 11.40
N LYS A 214 -11.57 6.59 11.33
CA LYS A 214 -11.83 7.62 12.35
C LYS A 214 -12.22 7.04 13.70
N GLU A 215 -13.00 5.96 13.70
CA GLU A 215 -13.47 5.32 14.94
C GLU A 215 -12.34 4.71 15.74
N GLN A 216 -11.35 4.13 15.06
CA GLN A 216 -10.18 3.50 15.66
C GLN A 216 -9.00 4.44 15.82
N ASN A 217 -9.12 5.71 15.37
CA ASN A 217 -8.07 6.72 15.37
C ASN A 217 -6.73 6.24 14.78
N MET A 218 -6.80 5.42 13.74
CA MET A 218 -5.64 4.89 13.03
C MET A 218 -5.75 5.09 11.53
N SER A 219 -4.65 4.99 10.80
CA SER A 219 -4.63 4.93 9.35
C SER A 219 -4.37 3.50 8.92
N ILE A 220 -4.90 3.12 7.77
CA ILE A 220 -4.71 1.80 7.18
C ILE A 220 -3.99 1.98 5.85
N VAL A 221 -2.92 1.23 5.62
CA VAL A 221 -2.24 1.16 4.33
C VAL A 221 -2.45 -0.20 3.70
N ARG A 222 -2.83 -0.20 2.41
CA ARG A 222 -2.97 -1.42 1.61
C ARG A 222 -2.42 -1.23 0.20
N ALA A 223 -1.95 -2.31 -0.41
CA ALA A 223 -1.64 -2.32 -1.83
C ALA A 223 -2.94 -2.45 -2.62
N VAL A 224 -3.26 -1.45 -3.45
CA VAL A 224 -4.38 -1.51 -4.41
C VAL A 224 -3.93 -2.01 -5.78
N LYS A 225 -2.62 -1.99 -6.01
CA LYS A 225 -1.97 -2.60 -7.16
C LYS A 225 -0.58 -3.08 -6.77
N SER A 226 -0.28 -4.35 -7.04
CA SER A 226 1.07 -4.92 -7.03
C SER A 226 1.20 -5.89 -8.21
N ASN A 227 2.25 -5.69 -9.02
CA ASN A 227 2.57 -6.60 -10.13
C ASN A 227 3.77 -7.50 -9.79
N PHE A 228 4.17 -7.55 -8.53
CA PHE A 228 5.43 -8.18 -8.13
C PHE A 228 5.26 -9.38 -7.21
N ASP A 229 4.14 -9.47 -6.52
CA ASP A 229 3.86 -10.55 -5.58
C ASP A 229 2.36 -10.88 -5.64
N GLU A 230 2.03 -12.15 -5.70
CA GLU A 230 0.65 -12.68 -5.72
C GLU A 230 0.21 -13.12 -4.32
N SER A 231 1.05 -12.94 -3.29
CA SER A 231 0.74 -13.31 -1.92
C SER A 231 -0.39 -12.44 -1.37
N ASP A 232 -1.27 -13.05 -0.61
CA ASP A 232 -2.41 -12.38 0.03
C ASP A 232 -1.94 -11.67 1.31
N TYR A 233 -1.39 -10.46 1.14
CA TYR A 233 -0.94 -9.64 2.25
C TYR A 233 -2.11 -8.81 2.79
N SER A 234 -2.28 -8.87 4.09
CA SER A 234 -3.29 -8.08 4.80
C SER A 234 -2.92 -6.59 4.83
N PRO A 235 -3.91 -5.69 4.90
CA PRO A 235 -3.68 -4.28 5.19
C PRO A 235 -2.91 -4.10 6.51
N ILE A 236 -2.16 -3.01 6.63
CA ILE A 236 -1.37 -2.70 7.83
C ILE A 236 -1.97 -1.47 8.53
N GLY A 237 -2.31 -1.63 9.81
CA GLY A 237 -2.74 -0.54 10.66
C GLY A 237 -1.55 0.32 11.11
N LEU A 238 -1.78 1.63 11.19
CA LEU A 238 -0.80 2.65 11.55
C LEU A 238 -1.41 3.56 12.60
N ALA A 239 -0.85 3.60 13.81
CA ALA A 239 -1.31 4.49 14.86
C ALA A 239 -0.17 5.35 15.41
N LEU A 240 -0.52 6.40 16.14
CA LEU A 240 0.44 7.27 16.82
C LEU A 240 0.33 7.06 18.32
N ASP A 241 1.46 6.88 18.99
CA ASP A 241 1.54 6.86 20.44
C ASP A 241 1.35 8.27 21.06
N ALA A 242 1.45 8.36 22.40
CA ALA A 242 1.31 9.62 23.13
C ALA A 242 2.38 10.66 22.73
N GLU A 243 3.55 10.22 22.29
CA GLU A 243 4.64 11.07 21.81
C GLU A 243 4.52 11.38 20.30
N ARG A 244 3.42 10.91 19.66
CA ARG A 244 3.15 11.02 18.22
C ARG A 244 4.17 10.28 17.32
N LYS A 245 4.83 9.28 17.86
CA LYS A 245 5.63 8.32 17.11
C LYS A 245 4.71 7.29 16.48
N LEU A 246 5.00 6.94 15.23
CA LEU A 246 4.20 5.95 14.51
C LEU A 246 4.56 4.53 14.97
N TYR A 247 3.56 3.71 15.20
CA TYR A 247 3.71 2.28 15.38
C TYR A 247 2.72 1.52 14.49
N PHE A 248 3.07 0.27 14.16
CA PHE A 248 2.28 -0.60 13.32
C PHE A 248 1.36 -1.45 14.19
N VAL A 249 0.14 -1.64 13.72
CA VAL A 249 -0.92 -2.33 14.46
C VAL A 249 -1.30 -3.59 13.70
N ASP A 250 -1.41 -4.71 14.43
CA ASP A 250 -2.01 -5.93 13.89
C ASP A 250 -3.46 -5.65 13.50
N MET A 251 -3.80 -6.01 12.26
CA MET A 251 -5.16 -5.90 11.78
C MET A 251 -5.84 -7.25 12.00
N ASN A 252 -6.83 -7.27 12.87
CA ASN A 252 -7.65 -8.47 13.02
C ASN A 252 -8.39 -8.72 11.68
N PRO A 253 -8.43 -9.96 11.15
CA PRO A 253 -9.13 -10.26 9.89
C PRO A 253 -10.62 -9.87 9.87
N VAL A 254 -11.18 -9.51 11.01
CA VAL A 254 -12.54 -8.95 11.14
C VAL A 254 -12.71 -7.59 10.44
N VAL A 255 -11.61 -6.83 10.22
CA VAL A 255 -11.68 -5.48 9.60
C VAL A 255 -11.72 -5.54 8.07
N GLU A 256 -11.38 -6.68 7.45
CA GLU A 256 -11.54 -6.84 5.99
C GLU A 256 -13.02 -6.87 5.53
N GLU A 257 -13.96 -7.07 6.47
CA GLU A 257 -15.40 -7.10 6.15
C GLU A 257 -16.00 -5.69 5.95
N GLU A 258 -15.40 -4.63 6.53
CA GLU A 258 -15.95 -3.27 6.47
C GLU A 258 -15.45 -2.44 5.26
N ALA A 259 -14.33 -2.82 4.64
CA ALA A 259 -13.77 -2.09 3.49
C ALA A 259 -14.45 -2.43 2.15
N GLU A 260 -15.31 -3.45 2.08
CA GLU A 260 -16.10 -3.79 0.88
C GLU A 260 -17.54 -3.20 0.89
N GLU A 261 -17.90 -2.39 1.89
CA GLU A 261 -19.27 -1.84 2.03
C GLU A 261 -19.56 -0.54 1.28
N VAL A 262 -18.81 -0.17 0.28
CA VAL A 262 -19.16 1.01 -0.55
C VAL A 262 -19.36 0.60 -1.99
N GLU A 263 -20.45 -0.09 -2.25
CA GLU A 263 -21.25 -0.03 -3.48
C GLU A 263 -22.60 -0.72 -3.24
N GLU A 264 -23.46 -0.12 -2.42
CA GLU A 264 -24.91 -0.27 -2.63
C GLU A 264 -25.35 0.75 -3.68
N ILE A 265 -25.47 0.26 -4.90
CA ILE A 265 -26.41 0.84 -5.84
C ILE A 265 -27.79 0.68 -5.21
N GLU A 266 -28.46 1.79 -4.96
CA GLU A 266 -29.89 1.81 -4.66
C GLU A 266 -30.65 1.10 -5.80
N GLU A 267 -30.99 -0.17 -5.61
CA GLU A 267 -32.15 -0.75 -6.24
C GLU A 267 -33.17 -1.07 -5.13
N ASN A 268 -34.12 -0.16 -5.01
CA ASN A 268 -35.40 -0.45 -4.40
C ASN A 268 -36.03 -1.66 -5.08
N SER A 269 -35.96 -2.80 -4.44
CA SER A 269 -36.96 -3.86 -4.62
C SER A 269 -37.06 -4.71 -3.35
N VAL A 270 -38.24 -4.66 -2.81
CA VAL A 270 -38.85 -5.45 -1.75
C VAL A 270 -38.38 -6.91 -1.74
N GLU A 271 -37.94 -7.34 -0.55
CA GLU A 271 -37.77 -8.68 0.01
C GLU A 271 -38.24 -9.86 -0.84
N GLU A 272 -37.29 -10.67 -1.31
CA GLU A 272 -37.42 -12.13 -1.34
C GLU A 272 -36.09 -12.76 -0.89
N HIS A 273 -36.15 -13.47 0.27
CA HIS A 273 -35.03 -14.20 0.84
C HIS A 273 -34.44 -15.17 -0.18
N SER A 274 -33.18 -14.91 -0.59
CA SER A 274 -32.52 -15.79 -1.55
C SER A 274 -32.42 -17.22 -1.00
N PRO A 275 -32.98 -18.22 -1.68
CA PRO A 275 -32.95 -19.65 -1.24
C PRO A 275 -31.51 -20.12 -0.92
N LYS A 276 -30.51 -19.59 -1.63
CA LYS A 276 -29.08 -19.89 -1.45
C LYS A 276 -28.51 -19.42 -0.12
N GLN A 277 -29.02 -18.33 0.45
CA GLN A 277 -28.52 -17.83 1.75
C GLN A 277 -29.06 -18.68 2.90
N LYS A 278 -30.33 -19.14 2.83
CA LYS A 278 -30.90 -20.07 3.80
C LYS A 278 -30.17 -21.40 3.77
N GLU A 279 -29.92 -21.95 2.59
CA GLU A 279 -29.16 -23.17 2.38
C GLU A 279 -27.74 -23.04 2.98
N ALA A 280 -27.07 -21.89 2.80
CA ALA A 280 -25.73 -21.64 3.36
C ALA A 280 -25.73 -21.66 4.91
N ILE A 281 -26.76 -21.10 5.55
CA ILE A 281 -26.90 -21.13 7.01
C ILE A 281 -27.20 -22.54 7.54
N GLU A 282 -28.07 -23.28 6.87
CA GLU A 282 -28.41 -24.66 7.26
C GLU A 282 -27.17 -25.57 7.12
N THR A 283 -26.50 -25.50 6.01
CA THR A 283 -25.26 -26.26 5.79
C THR A 283 -24.18 -25.90 6.82
N ALA A 284 -23.99 -24.63 7.13
CA ALA A 284 -23.00 -24.19 8.12
C ALA A 284 -23.37 -24.71 9.54
N LYS A 285 -24.66 -24.73 9.90
CA LYS A 285 -25.12 -25.31 11.17
C LYS A 285 -24.87 -26.81 11.22
N GLU A 286 -25.14 -27.51 10.14
CA GLU A 286 -24.90 -28.97 10.07
C GLU A 286 -23.41 -29.28 10.23
N LEU A 287 -22.53 -28.55 9.55
CA LEU A 287 -21.07 -28.72 9.63
C LEU A 287 -20.55 -28.48 11.05
N LEU A 288 -21.07 -27.48 11.75
CA LEU A 288 -20.67 -27.12 13.11
C LEU A 288 -21.43 -27.87 14.20
N SER A 289 -22.42 -28.71 13.84
CA SER A 289 -23.19 -29.51 14.81
C SER A 289 -22.37 -30.55 15.57
N GLY A 290 -21.25 -30.97 14.98
CA GLY A 290 -20.27 -31.89 15.57
C GLY A 290 -19.23 -31.25 16.48
N GLY A 291 -19.22 -29.92 16.58
CA GLY A 291 -18.27 -29.14 17.35
C GLY A 291 -17.63 -28.03 16.53
N ASP A 292 -16.74 -27.26 17.18
CA ASP A 292 -16.08 -26.14 16.57
C ASP A 292 -15.05 -26.60 15.52
N LEU A 293 -15.02 -25.93 14.36
CA LEU A 293 -14.10 -26.25 13.26
C LEU A 293 -13.07 -25.12 13.07
N GLU A 294 -11.83 -25.51 12.75
CA GLU A 294 -10.82 -24.54 12.33
C GLU A 294 -11.27 -23.81 11.05
N SER A 295 -11.00 -22.49 10.94
CA SER A 295 -11.51 -21.65 9.86
C SER A 295 -11.11 -22.15 8.46
N GLY A 296 -9.91 -22.72 8.30
CA GLY A 296 -9.47 -23.34 7.05
C GLY A 296 -10.32 -24.55 6.68
N GLU A 297 -10.47 -25.49 7.61
CA GLU A 297 -11.27 -26.70 7.46
C GLU A 297 -12.76 -26.39 7.19
N PHE A 298 -13.32 -25.43 7.94
CA PHE A 298 -14.70 -24.99 7.75
C PHE A 298 -14.95 -24.42 6.35
N LYS A 299 -14.01 -23.60 5.81
CA LYS A 299 -14.08 -23.07 4.44
C LYS A 299 -14.06 -24.19 3.40
N GLU A 300 -13.18 -25.18 3.56
CA GLU A 300 -13.09 -26.33 2.64
C GLU A 300 -14.36 -27.19 2.67
N LEU A 301 -14.92 -27.43 3.83
CA LEU A 301 -16.16 -28.18 3.97
C LEU A 301 -17.36 -27.45 3.37
N LEU A 302 -17.49 -26.13 3.57
CA LEU A 302 -18.51 -25.32 2.90
C LEU A 302 -18.37 -25.39 1.37
N MET A 303 -17.16 -25.23 0.85
CA MET A 303 -16.92 -25.32 -0.60
C MET A 303 -17.25 -26.72 -1.15
N SER A 304 -16.92 -27.78 -0.42
CA SER A 304 -17.24 -29.16 -0.79
C SER A 304 -18.76 -29.43 -0.80
N ALA A 305 -19.50 -28.72 0.05
CA ALA A 305 -20.96 -28.71 0.06
C ALA A 305 -21.60 -27.81 -1.01
N GLY A 306 -20.78 -27.18 -1.88
CA GLY A 306 -21.25 -26.29 -2.94
C GLY A 306 -21.58 -24.86 -2.48
N ILE A 307 -21.27 -24.51 -1.25
CA ILE A 307 -21.53 -23.19 -0.66
C ILE A 307 -20.26 -22.35 -0.76
N ASN A 308 -20.34 -21.21 -1.45
CA ASN A 308 -19.24 -20.23 -1.44
C ASN A 308 -19.18 -19.56 -0.06
N TYR A 309 -17.96 -19.45 0.50
CA TYR A 309 -17.74 -18.82 1.81
C TYR A 309 -18.31 -17.39 1.89
N ARG A 310 -18.24 -16.61 0.80
CA ARG A 310 -18.88 -15.28 0.73
C ARG A 310 -20.40 -15.33 0.88
N THR A 311 -21.03 -16.37 0.34
CA THR A 311 -22.50 -16.57 0.49
C THR A 311 -22.84 -16.87 1.95
N PHE A 312 -22.05 -17.71 2.62
CA PHE A 312 -22.19 -17.96 4.06
C PHE A 312 -22.02 -16.69 4.88
N MET A 313 -20.97 -15.88 4.62
CA MET A 313 -20.72 -14.64 5.38
C MET A 313 -21.86 -13.62 5.23
N ARG A 314 -22.41 -13.45 4.02
CA ARG A 314 -23.60 -12.61 3.78
C ARG A 314 -24.83 -13.15 4.55
N ALA A 315 -25.03 -14.45 4.51
CA ALA A 315 -26.12 -15.11 5.22
C ALA A 315 -25.94 -14.98 6.74
N LYS A 316 -24.73 -15.15 7.28
CA LYS A 316 -24.42 -14.94 8.71
C LYS A 316 -24.77 -13.52 9.16
N LYS A 317 -24.40 -12.48 8.38
CA LYS A 317 -24.73 -11.08 8.71
C LYS A 317 -26.24 -10.87 8.85
N GLN A 318 -27.02 -11.54 8.03
CA GLN A 318 -28.48 -11.42 8.01
C GLN A 318 -29.20 -12.28 9.05
N TYR A 319 -28.71 -13.50 9.26
CA TYR A 319 -29.42 -14.50 10.12
C TYR A 319 -28.79 -14.66 11.49
N GLY A 320 -27.54 -14.22 11.72
CA GLY A 320 -26.80 -14.40 12.98
C GLY A 320 -26.53 -15.86 13.33
N GLY A 321 -26.26 -16.13 14.60
CA GLY A 321 -26.18 -17.49 15.16
C GLY A 321 -24.83 -18.18 15.00
N PHE A 322 -23.77 -17.45 14.59
CA PHE A 322 -22.41 -17.97 14.49
C PHE A 322 -21.42 -16.97 15.05
N SER A 323 -20.44 -17.44 15.78
CA SER A 323 -19.28 -16.67 16.23
C SER A 323 -17.98 -17.35 15.87
N SER A 324 -16.90 -16.62 15.93
CA SER A 324 -15.56 -17.17 15.79
C SER A 324 -14.68 -16.72 16.96
N TYR A 325 -13.79 -17.60 17.41
CA TYR A 325 -12.84 -17.30 18.47
C TYR A 325 -11.47 -17.85 18.13
N ARG A 326 -10.43 -17.34 18.81
CA ARG A 326 -9.04 -17.75 18.59
C ARG A 326 -8.56 -18.61 19.76
N PHE A 327 -7.99 -19.77 19.44
CA PHE A 327 -7.38 -20.66 20.41
C PHE A 327 -6.08 -21.23 19.84
N GLU A 328 -4.99 -21.18 20.59
CA GLU A 328 -3.64 -21.64 20.20
C GLU A 328 -3.15 -21.13 18.83
N GLY A 329 -3.46 -19.85 18.50
CA GLY A 329 -3.03 -19.24 17.26
C GLY A 329 -3.90 -19.55 16.03
N LYS A 330 -4.94 -20.38 16.18
CA LYS A 330 -5.89 -20.75 15.14
C LYS A 330 -7.27 -20.15 15.40
N THR A 331 -8.01 -19.85 14.34
CA THR A 331 -9.38 -19.34 14.44
C THR A 331 -10.37 -20.49 14.27
N TYR A 332 -11.37 -20.57 15.13
CA TYR A 332 -12.40 -21.60 15.13
C TYR A 332 -13.77 -20.96 14.96
N TRP A 333 -14.63 -21.61 14.20
CA TRP A 333 -16.05 -21.26 14.06
C TRP A 333 -16.91 -22.11 14.99
N THR A 334 -17.93 -21.46 15.59
CA THR A 334 -18.91 -22.11 16.47
C THR A 334 -20.29 -21.57 16.20
N VAL A 335 -21.32 -22.38 16.55
CA VAL A 335 -22.71 -21.94 16.54
C VAL A 335 -23.03 -21.32 17.89
N GLU A 336 -23.62 -20.13 17.87
CA GLU A 336 -24.14 -19.49 19.08
C GLU A 336 -25.42 -20.26 19.51
N GLY A 337 -25.38 -20.81 20.73
CA GLY A 337 -26.49 -21.59 21.31
C GLY A 337 -27.69 -20.73 21.72
#